data_13075ce4b4ae783f96932d9380a5d5fa
#
_entry.id   13075ce4b4ae783f96932d9380a5d5fa
#
_cell.length_a   1.000
_cell.length_b   1.000
_cell.length_c   1.000
_cell.angle_alpha   90.00
_cell.angle_beta   90.00
_cell.angle_gamma   90.00
#
_symmetry.space_group_name_H-M   'P 1'
#
loop_
_entity.id
_entity.type
_entity.pdbx_description
1 polymer ?
#
loop_
_entity_poly.entity_id
_entity_poly.type
_entity_poly.pdbx_seq_one_letter_code
_entity_poly.pdbx_strand_id
1 'polypeptide(L)'
;MRVAVDGARLFVDFAGAKLRPDGPWLREVPTVVLVHTGPGTDHTAYKETIGPAVAEDAQMVYVDLRGHGRSDPSTPDTWRVGTWADDLRVLLERLGIERPAVIGGGFGALTVLRFAQRWPDALSKLVLVNPVARNGVPRVVARFEELGGAPAGEAAHAFHEHPDEHTLTQYMHQCLPVMLGPHYVVPAMLTPIWNLPLTIEWVREEASSLDLRDELARISAETLIVAGTDDPQYPVASIEEVVEGIPHASVRWYQGARHAVYRDAPESIRMVKDFVTR
;
A
#
# COMPACT_ATOMS: atom_id res chain seq x y z
N MET A 1 -15.91 11.81 -0.05
CA MET A 1 -16.04 12.98 -0.96
C MET A 1 -15.13 12.80 -2.17
N ARG A 2 -15.26 13.67 -3.21
CA ARG A 2 -14.29 13.67 -4.33
C ARG A 2 -13.55 14.99 -4.36
N VAL A 3 -12.22 14.92 -4.45
CA VAL A 3 -11.32 16.08 -4.47
C VAL A 3 -10.63 16.15 -5.82
N ALA A 4 -10.68 17.33 -6.47
CA ALA A 4 -10.03 17.52 -7.75
C ALA A 4 -8.50 17.52 -7.60
N VAL A 5 -7.84 16.78 -8.47
CA VAL A 5 -6.38 16.81 -8.72
C VAL A 5 -6.17 17.10 -10.20
N ASP A 6 -4.95 17.07 -10.68
CA ASP A 6 -4.68 17.38 -12.09
C ASP A 6 -5.29 16.32 -13.03
N GLY A 7 -6.37 16.71 -13.73
CA GLY A 7 -7.06 15.88 -14.71
C GLY A 7 -7.96 14.76 -14.17
N ALA A 8 -8.18 14.67 -12.85
CA ALA A 8 -9.07 13.68 -12.25
C ALA A 8 -9.67 14.17 -10.92
N ARG A 9 -10.61 13.40 -10.36
CA ARG A 9 -11.07 13.57 -8.97
C ARG A 9 -10.83 12.29 -8.20
N LEU A 10 -10.10 12.40 -7.09
CA LEU A 10 -9.86 11.28 -6.19
C LEU A 10 -11.00 11.17 -5.18
N PHE A 11 -11.43 9.93 -4.93
CA PHE A 11 -12.34 9.66 -3.82
C PHE A 11 -11.54 9.62 -2.51
N VAL A 12 -12.08 10.36 -1.52
CA VAL A 12 -11.48 10.43 -0.19
C VAL A 12 -12.56 10.13 0.85
N ASP A 13 -12.23 9.32 1.80
CA ASP A 13 -13.06 8.99 2.94
C ASP A 13 -12.33 9.30 4.25
N PHE A 14 -13.06 9.52 5.32
CA PHE A 14 -12.52 9.95 6.61
C PHE A 14 -13.05 9.08 7.74
N ALA A 15 -12.21 8.89 8.77
CA ALA A 15 -12.63 8.34 10.05
C ALA A 15 -11.87 9.03 11.19
N GLY A 16 -12.41 8.98 12.40
CA GLY A 16 -11.86 9.71 13.53
C GLY A 16 -12.10 11.23 13.45
N ALA A 17 -11.84 11.92 14.54
CA ALA A 17 -12.02 13.37 14.65
C ALA A 17 -10.68 14.08 14.61
N LYS A 18 -10.60 15.21 13.90
CA LYS A 18 -9.39 16.08 13.86
C LYS A 18 -9.17 16.78 15.20
N LEU A 19 -10.28 17.15 15.89
CA LEU A 19 -10.27 17.81 17.17
C LEU A 19 -10.85 16.89 18.25
N ARG A 20 -10.19 16.80 19.39
CA ARG A 20 -10.63 15.99 20.53
C ARG A 20 -10.64 16.80 21.82
N PRO A 21 -11.58 16.51 22.74
CA PRO A 21 -11.58 17.11 24.07
C PRO A 21 -10.26 16.87 24.82
N ASP A 22 -9.76 17.92 25.45
CA ASP A 22 -8.60 17.89 26.35
C ASP A 22 -8.91 18.84 27.52
N GLY A 23 -9.61 18.32 28.54
CA GLY A 23 -10.18 19.12 29.57
C GLY A 23 -11.21 20.14 29.04
N PRO A 24 -11.05 21.45 29.33
CA PRO A 24 -11.91 22.51 28.81
C PRO A 24 -11.58 22.93 27.37
N TRP A 25 -10.55 22.33 26.72
CA TRP A 25 -10.04 22.71 25.42
C TRP A 25 -10.26 21.62 24.39
N LEU A 26 -10.04 21.97 23.12
CA LEU A 26 -9.91 21.00 22.02
C LEU A 26 -8.46 20.98 21.60
N ARG A 27 -7.88 19.79 21.49
CA ARG A 27 -6.57 19.59 20.87
C ARG A 27 -6.69 18.98 19.47
N GLU A 28 -5.81 19.36 18.59
CA GLU A 28 -5.64 18.66 17.32
C GLU A 28 -4.97 17.30 17.54
N VAL A 29 -5.43 16.32 16.80
CA VAL A 29 -4.78 15.01 16.71
C VAL A 29 -4.06 14.86 15.37
N PRO A 30 -3.07 13.96 15.28
CA PRO A 30 -2.38 13.69 14.02
C PRO A 30 -3.35 13.35 12.89
N THR A 31 -3.02 13.75 11.67
CA THR A 31 -3.68 13.26 10.46
C THR A 31 -2.84 12.14 9.88
N VAL A 32 -3.49 11.02 9.59
CA VAL A 32 -2.88 9.83 8.98
C VAL A 32 -3.52 9.57 7.62
N VAL A 33 -2.74 9.62 6.57
CA VAL A 33 -3.19 9.33 5.21
C VAL A 33 -2.86 7.89 4.87
N LEU A 34 -3.84 7.14 4.39
CA LEU A 34 -3.67 5.76 4.02
C LEU A 34 -3.86 5.58 2.51
N VAL A 35 -2.82 5.06 1.86
CA VAL A 35 -2.79 4.66 0.46
C VAL A 35 -2.95 3.15 0.38
N HIS A 36 -4.01 2.73 -0.34
CA HIS A 36 -4.42 1.33 -0.41
C HIS A 36 -3.42 0.43 -1.14
N THR A 37 -3.55 -0.87 -0.91
CA THR A 37 -2.85 -1.92 -1.67
C THR A 37 -3.45 -2.06 -3.09
N GLY A 38 -2.91 -2.94 -3.92
CA GLY A 38 -3.37 -3.16 -5.29
C GLY A 38 -2.31 -3.89 -6.12
N PRO A 39 -2.16 -3.53 -7.41
CA PRO A 39 -2.93 -2.54 -8.19
C PRO A 39 -4.38 -2.95 -8.43
N GLY A 40 -5.23 -2.00 -8.77
CA GLY A 40 -6.61 -2.24 -9.21
C GLY A 40 -7.65 -2.42 -8.10
N THR A 41 -7.31 -2.25 -6.81
CA THR A 41 -8.26 -2.33 -5.68
C THR A 41 -8.60 -0.95 -5.11
N ASP A 42 -9.26 -0.89 -3.95
CA ASP A 42 -9.58 0.34 -3.23
C ASP A 42 -9.14 0.26 -1.76
N HIS A 43 -9.45 1.30 -0.97
CA HIS A 43 -9.06 1.39 0.44
C HIS A 43 -9.85 0.47 1.38
N THR A 44 -10.85 -0.26 0.92
CA THR A 44 -11.81 -1.03 1.76
C THR A 44 -11.10 -1.97 2.75
N ALA A 45 -10.11 -2.72 2.29
CA ALA A 45 -9.39 -3.68 3.15
C ALA A 45 -8.72 -3.02 4.36
N TYR A 46 -8.11 -1.86 4.17
CA TYR A 46 -7.44 -1.14 5.25
C TYR A 46 -8.40 -0.35 6.14
N LYS A 47 -9.49 0.16 5.56
CA LYS A 47 -10.53 0.84 6.32
C LYS A 47 -11.15 -0.06 7.39
N GLU A 48 -11.28 -1.34 7.10
CA GLU A 48 -11.91 -2.31 8.00
C GLU A 48 -10.90 -3.04 8.91
N THR A 49 -9.60 -2.82 8.72
CA THR A 49 -8.55 -3.50 9.49
C THR A 49 -7.71 -2.51 10.33
N ILE A 50 -6.75 -1.83 9.72
CA ILE A 50 -5.87 -0.87 10.41
C ILE A 50 -6.64 0.38 10.83
N GLY A 51 -7.58 0.81 9.99
CA GLY A 51 -8.29 2.07 10.12
C GLY A 51 -8.98 2.30 11.45
N PRO A 52 -9.83 1.38 11.96
CA PRO A 52 -10.56 1.59 13.21
C PRO A 52 -9.64 1.87 14.40
N ALA A 53 -8.55 1.10 14.53
CA ALA A 53 -7.61 1.28 15.64
C ALA A 53 -6.89 2.63 15.59
N VAL A 54 -6.45 3.06 14.40
CA VAL A 54 -5.76 4.36 14.25
C VAL A 54 -6.74 5.52 14.44
N ALA A 55 -7.98 5.38 13.94
CA ALA A 55 -9.04 6.41 14.07
C ALA A 55 -9.47 6.70 15.52
N GLU A 56 -9.10 5.82 16.48
CA GLU A 56 -9.29 6.10 17.89
C GLU A 56 -8.49 7.31 18.38
N ASP A 57 -7.29 7.58 17.82
CA ASP A 57 -6.38 8.62 18.31
C ASP A 57 -5.87 9.58 17.22
N ALA A 58 -6.29 9.39 15.96
CA ALA A 58 -5.94 10.21 14.83
C ALA A 58 -7.13 10.49 13.92
N GLN A 59 -7.01 11.47 13.04
CA GLN A 59 -7.89 11.60 11.88
C GLN A 59 -7.33 10.74 10.74
N MET A 60 -8.09 9.74 10.32
CA MET A 60 -7.76 8.93 9.15
C MET A 60 -8.30 9.55 7.87
N VAL A 61 -7.48 9.54 6.84
CA VAL A 61 -7.82 9.93 5.46
C VAL A 61 -7.51 8.76 4.54
N TYR A 62 -8.53 8.14 3.98
CA TYR A 62 -8.39 7.06 3.01
C TYR A 62 -8.50 7.62 1.61
N VAL A 63 -7.63 7.19 0.72
CA VAL A 63 -7.58 7.67 -0.65
C VAL A 63 -7.72 6.49 -1.61
N ASP A 64 -8.69 6.57 -2.53
CA ASP A 64 -8.66 5.73 -3.73
C ASP A 64 -7.80 6.44 -4.76
N LEU A 65 -6.72 5.81 -5.21
CA LEU A 65 -5.83 6.39 -6.22
C LEU A 65 -6.56 6.57 -7.57
N ARG A 66 -6.04 7.40 -8.45
CA ARG A 66 -6.54 7.59 -9.81
C ARG A 66 -6.76 6.24 -10.52
N GLY A 67 -7.94 6.06 -11.12
CA GLY A 67 -8.32 4.81 -11.78
C GLY A 67 -8.73 3.67 -10.84
N HIS A 68 -8.63 3.85 -9.53
CA HIS A 68 -8.98 2.85 -8.53
C HIS A 68 -10.30 3.19 -7.82
N GLY A 69 -10.98 2.14 -7.38
CA GLY A 69 -12.14 2.23 -6.50
C GLY A 69 -13.21 3.20 -6.97
N ARG A 70 -13.45 4.23 -6.16
CA ARG A 70 -14.49 5.26 -6.37
C ARG A 70 -13.95 6.54 -6.98
N SER A 71 -12.63 6.62 -7.22
CA SER A 71 -12.01 7.73 -7.95
C SER A 71 -12.45 7.77 -9.41
N ASP A 72 -12.27 8.90 -10.07
CA ASP A 72 -12.63 9.02 -11.48
C ASP A 72 -11.84 7.99 -12.30
N PRO A 73 -12.49 7.37 -13.31
CA PRO A 73 -11.79 6.57 -14.29
C PRO A 73 -10.75 7.43 -15.01
N SER A 74 -9.66 6.81 -15.41
CA SER A 74 -8.57 7.47 -16.11
C SER A 74 -7.99 6.58 -17.20
N THR A 75 -7.11 7.12 -18.01
CA THR A 75 -6.52 6.42 -19.15
C THR A 75 -5.24 5.68 -18.76
N PRO A 76 -4.87 4.60 -19.46
CA PRO A 76 -3.71 3.75 -19.14
C PRO A 76 -2.37 4.49 -19.05
N ASP A 77 -2.18 5.54 -19.83
CA ASP A 77 -0.98 6.38 -19.79
C ASP A 77 -0.77 7.11 -18.46
N THR A 78 -1.86 7.29 -17.68
CA THR A 78 -1.83 7.91 -16.35
C THR A 78 -1.66 6.92 -15.20
N TRP A 79 -1.70 5.62 -15.45
CA TRP A 79 -1.56 4.58 -14.44
C TRP A 79 -0.09 4.30 -14.13
N ARG A 80 0.54 5.28 -13.48
CA ARG A 80 1.97 5.27 -13.16
C ARG A 80 2.21 5.69 -11.72
N VAL A 81 3.15 5.05 -11.07
CA VAL A 81 3.54 5.36 -9.68
C VAL A 81 3.90 6.83 -9.52
N GLY A 82 4.55 7.41 -10.52
CA GLY A 82 4.87 8.83 -10.54
C GLY A 82 3.63 9.74 -10.53
N THR A 83 2.63 9.43 -11.34
CA THR A 83 1.37 10.18 -11.42
C THR A 83 0.58 10.09 -10.11
N TRP A 84 0.49 8.90 -9.51
CA TRP A 84 -0.20 8.72 -8.23
C TRP A 84 0.49 9.46 -7.09
N ALA A 85 1.82 9.54 -7.10
CA ALA A 85 2.57 10.34 -6.13
C ALA A 85 2.30 11.85 -6.31
N ASP A 86 2.23 12.34 -7.56
CA ASP A 86 1.89 13.74 -7.87
C ASP A 86 0.45 14.05 -7.45
N ASP A 87 -0.50 13.15 -7.73
CA ASP A 87 -1.89 13.25 -7.27
C ASP A 87 -1.99 13.36 -5.75
N LEU A 88 -1.23 12.54 -5.02
CA LEU A 88 -1.20 12.58 -3.56
C LEU A 88 -0.69 13.94 -3.06
N ARG A 89 0.31 14.51 -3.70
CA ARG A 89 0.81 15.86 -3.38
C ARG A 89 -0.28 16.93 -3.54
N VAL A 90 -0.94 16.95 -4.70
CA VAL A 90 -2.01 17.90 -4.97
C VAL A 90 -3.20 17.69 -4.03
N LEU A 91 -3.55 16.44 -3.74
CA LEU A 91 -4.62 16.11 -2.79
C LEU A 91 -4.37 16.69 -1.41
N LEU A 92 -3.16 16.50 -0.86
CA LEU A 92 -2.80 17.02 0.47
C LEU A 92 -2.90 18.55 0.50
N GLU A 93 -2.42 19.24 -0.53
CA GLU A 93 -2.53 20.69 -0.67
C GLU A 93 -3.99 21.16 -0.70
N ARG A 94 -4.85 20.47 -1.49
CA ARG A 94 -6.28 20.80 -1.60
C ARG A 94 -7.06 20.58 -0.31
N LEU A 95 -6.63 19.62 0.51
CA LEU A 95 -7.23 19.34 1.80
C LEU A 95 -6.65 20.18 2.95
N GLY A 96 -5.62 21.00 2.67
CA GLY A 96 -4.90 21.74 3.71
C GLY A 96 -4.22 20.82 4.74
N ILE A 97 -3.80 19.65 4.32
CA ILE A 97 -3.11 18.68 5.20
C ILE A 97 -1.62 18.89 5.09
N GLU A 98 -1.04 19.36 6.17
CA GLU A 98 0.40 19.60 6.28
C GLU A 98 1.08 18.46 7.04
N ARG A 99 2.14 17.91 6.44
CA ARG A 99 3.01 16.88 7.03
C ARG A 99 2.27 15.74 7.76
N PRO A 100 1.33 15.03 7.12
CA PRO A 100 0.65 13.90 7.74
C PRO A 100 1.64 12.76 8.01
N ALA A 101 1.26 11.82 8.89
CA ALA A 101 1.80 10.47 8.80
C ALA A 101 1.17 9.77 7.60
N VAL A 102 1.95 8.99 6.85
CA VAL A 102 1.45 8.30 5.65
C VAL A 102 1.68 6.80 5.79
N ILE A 103 0.63 6.02 5.51
CA ILE A 103 0.67 4.55 5.50
C ILE A 103 0.51 4.08 4.05
N GLY A 104 1.44 3.26 3.57
CA GLY A 104 1.34 2.58 2.28
C GLY A 104 1.59 1.08 2.44
N GLY A 105 0.74 0.25 1.84
CA GLY A 105 0.93 -1.20 1.91
C GLY A 105 1.03 -1.84 0.53
N GLY A 106 1.93 -2.80 0.39
CA GLY A 106 2.13 -3.52 -0.85
C GLY A 106 2.36 -2.58 -2.03
N PHE A 107 1.46 -2.62 -3.01
CA PHE A 107 1.46 -1.71 -4.16
C PHE A 107 1.41 -0.22 -3.73
N GLY A 108 0.58 0.13 -2.74
CA GLY A 108 0.50 1.50 -2.25
C GLY A 108 1.82 2.01 -1.66
N ALA A 109 2.67 1.11 -1.15
CA ALA A 109 4.00 1.49 -0.69
C ALA A 109 4.87 2.07 -1.81
N LEU A 110 4.75 1.59 -3.05
CA LEU A 110 5.47 2.17 -4.21
C LEU A 110 5.11 3.64 -4.44
N THR A 111 3.79 3.95 -4.40
CA THR A 111 3.30 5.32 -4.52
C THR A 111 3.82 6.22 -3.39
N VAL A 112 3.76 5.72 -2.15
CA VAL A 112 4.20 6.49 -0.98
C VAL A 112 5.72 6.65 -0.94
N LEU A 113 6.49 5.65 -1.35
CA LEU A 113 7.94 5.76 -1.53
C LEU A 113 8.29 6.84 -2.56
N ARG A 114 7.66 6.81 -3.74
CA ARG A 114 7.88 7.84 -4.78
C ARG A 114 7.48 9.23 -4.27
N PHE A 115 6.38 9.34 -3.53
CA PHE A 115 5.97 10.58 -2.90
C PHE A 115 7.03 11.11 -1.92
N ALA A 116 7.49 10.25 -1.00
CA ALA A 116 8.49 10.62 -0.01
C ALA A 116 9.87 10.97 -0.62
N GLN A 117 10.24 10.33 -1.72
CA GLN A 117 11.45 10.65 -2.49
C GLN A 117 11.39 12.04 -3.13
N ARG A 118 10.24 12.40 -3.72
CA ARG A 118 10.05 13.69 -4.38
C ARG A 118 9.89 14.85 -3.39
N TRP A 119 9.20 14.61 -2.29
CA TRP A 119 8.88 15.63 -1.27
C TRP A 119 9.21 15.13 0.14
N PRO A 120 10.49 14.98 0.50
CA PRO A 120 10.89 14.38 1.77
C PRO A 120 10.36 15.12 3.00
N ASP A 121 10.10 16.43 2.89
CA ASP A 121 9.57 17.26 3.98
C ASP A 121 8.03 17.28 4.05
N ALA A 122 7.33 16.64 3.10
CA ALA A 122 5.87 16.70 3.01
C ALA A 122 5.14 15.75 3.96
N LEU A 123 5.85 14.87 4.66
CA LEU A 123 5.28 13.94 5.63
C LEU A 123 6.03 13.99 6.96
N SER A 124 5.33 13.66 8.06
CA SER A 124 5.95 13.61 9.39
C SER A 124 6.53 12.24 9.69
N LYS A 125 5.83 11.19 9.30
CA LYS A 125 6.19 9.79 9.52
C LYS A 125 5.74 8.93 8.34
N LEU A 126 6.45 7.84 8.12
CA LEU A 126 6.16 6.88 7.06
C LEU A 126 5.95 5.48 7.65
N VAL A 127 4.84 4.84 7.31
CA VAL A 127 4.62 3.42 7.62
C VAL A 127 4.50 2.65 6.30
N LEU A 128 5.29 1.61 6.17
CA LEU A 128 5.28 0.73 5.01
C LEU A 128 4.93 -0.70 5.46
N VAL A 129 3.89 -1.27 4.84
CA VAL A 129 3.46 -2.65 5.13
C VAL A 129 3.84 -3.53 3.95
N ASN A 130 4.72 -4.48 4.16
CA ASN A 130 5.29 -5.34 3.12
C ASN A 130 5.73 -4.53 1.89
N PRO A 131 6.68 -3.58 2.01
CA PRO A 131 7.10 -2.74 0.89
C PRO A 131 8.08 -3.45 -0.03
N VAL A 132 8.10 -2.99 -1.29
CA VAL A 132 9.22 -3.23 -2.22
C VAL A 132 9.60 -1.93 -2.92
N ALA A 133 10.85 -1.81 -3.37
CA ALA A 133 11.31 -0.68 -4.16
C ALA A 133 11.37 -1.01 -5.67
N ARG A 134 11.25 -2.28 -6.04
CA ARG A 134 11.22 -2.76 -7.43
C ARG A 134 10.49 -4.09 -7.54
N ASN A 135 10.06 -4.42 -8.75
CA ASN A 135 9.50 -5.75 -9.01
C ASN A 135 10.64 -6.78 -9.18
N GLY A 136 10.74 -7.71 -8.25
CA GLY A 136 11.73 -8.79 -8.26
C GLY A 136 11.15 -10.10 -8.79
N VAL A 137 10.64 -10.15 -10.04
CA VAL A 137 9.89 -11.29 -10.59
C VAL A 137 10.53 -12.66 -10.29
N PRO A 138 11.84 -12.90 -10.50
CA PRO A 138 12.43 -14.20 -10.19
C PRO A 138 12.28 -14.60 -8.71
N ARG A 139 12.39 -13.65 -7.77
CA ARG A 139 12.21 -13.90 -6.34
C ARG A 139 10.75 -14.18 -5.99
N VAL A 140 9.83 -13.46 -6.63
CA VAL A 140 8.37 -13.64 -6.47
C VAL A 140 7.98 -15.03 -6.93
N VAL A 141 8.38 -15.44 -8.14
CA VAL A 141 8.09 -16.76 -8.70
C VAL A 141 8.63 -17.88 -7.80
N ALA A 142 9.90 -17.80 -7.42
CA ALA A 142 10.53 -18.80 -6.54
C ALA A 142 9.82 -18.90 -5.19
N ARG A 143 9.36 -17.77 -4.62
CA ARG A 143 8.68 -17.78 -3.32
C ARG A 143 7.26 -18.33 -3.42
N PHE A 144 6.52 -18.04 -4.52
CA PHE A 144 5.24 -18.68 -4.78
C PHE A 144 5.37 -20.19 -4.97
N GLU A 145 6.40 -20.64 -5.69
CA GLU A 145 6.67 -22.07 -5.87
C GLU A 145 7.01 -22.75 -4.53
N GLU A 146 7.84 -22.11 -3.71
CA GLU A 146 8.23 -22.63 -2.38
C GLU A 146 7.02 -22.79 -1.44
N LEU A 147 6.13 -21.81 -1.39
CA LEU A 147 5.02 -21.77 -0.43
C LEU A 147 3.71 -22.39 -0.98
N GLY A 148 3.52 -22.38 -2.27
CA GLY A 148 2.27 -22.81 -2.93
C GLY A 148 2.45 -23.96 -3.93
N GLY A 149 3.69 -24.42 -4.15
CA GLY A 149 4.02 -25.46 -5.13
C GLY A 149 4.13 -24.95 -6.55
N ALA A 150 4.49 -25.86 -7.48
CA ALA A 150 4.69 -25.53 -8.89
C ALA A 150 3.54 -24.77 -9.55
N PRO A 151 2.24 -25.10 -9.31
CA PRO A 151 1.14 -24.35 -9.93
C PRO A 151 1.13 -22.86 -9.56
N ALA A 152 1.51 -22.51 -8.32
CA ALA A 152 1.57 -21.11 -7.89
C ALA A 152 2.77 -20.38 -8.52
N GLY A 153 3.93 -21.04 -8.60
CA GLY A 153 5.10 -20.50 -9.28
C GLY A 153 4.85 -20.27 -10.78
N GLU A 154 4.27 -21.25 -11.47
CA GLU A 154 3.91 -21.17 -12.89
C GLU A 154 2.90 -20.04 -13.16
N ALA A 155 1.86 -19.92 -12.33
CA ALA A 155 0.87 -18.86 -12.48
C ALA A 155 1.47 -17.47 -12.23
N ALA A 156 2.35 -17.32 -11.21
CA ALA A 156 3.06 -16.08 -10.96
C ALA A 156 3.97 -15.70 -12.13
N HIS A 157 4.73 -16.66 -12.67
CA HIS A 157 5.59 -16.45 -13.84
C HIS A 157 4.78 -16.02 -15.06
N ALA A 158 3.72 -16.78 -15.41
CA ALA A 158 2.88 -16.51 -16.57
C ALA A 158 2.26 -15.11 -16.53
N PHE A 159 1.74 -14.69 -15.37
CA PHE A 159 1.13 -13.36 -15.23
C PHE A 159 2.16 -12.22 -15.37
N HIS A 160 3.36 -12.38 -14.83
CA HIS A 160 4.38 -11.35 -14.98
C HIS A 160 5.00 -11.28 -16.38
N GLU A 161 5.07 -12.41 -17.09
CA GLU A 161 5.64 -12.48 -18.44
C GLU A 161 4.65 -12.03 -19.53
N HIS A 162 3.38 -12.45 -19.37
CA HIS A 162 2.31 -12.19 -20.32
C HIS A 162 1.03 -11.71 -19.61
N PRO A 163 1.00 -10.45 -19.11
CA PRO A 163 -0.14 -9.94 -18.39
C PRO A 163 -1.39 -9.80 -19.28
N ASP A 164 -2.40 -10.65 -19.04
CA ASP A 164 -3.72 -10.62 -19.67
C ASP A 164 -4.80 -11.14 -18.71
N GLU A 165 -6.05 -11.17 -19.16
CA GLU A 165 -7.19 -11.65 -18.31
C GLU A 165 -7.05 -13.13 -17.95
N HIS A 166 -6.50 -13.95 -18.84
CA HIS A 166 -6.34 -15.38 -18.61
C HIS A 166 -5.28 -15.63 -17.52
N THR A 167 -4.11 -15.05 -17.69
CA THR A 167 -2.99 -15.21 -16.74
C THR A 167 -3.28 -14.55 -15.41
N LEU A 168 -4.00 -13.41 -15.39
CA LEU A 168 -4.50 -12.81 -14.15
C LEU A 168 -5.48 -13.74 -13.43
N THR A 169 -6.40 -14.37 -14.16
CA THR A 169 -7.34 -15.33 -13.57
C THR A 169 -6.59 -16.51 -12.94
N GLN A 170 -5.61 -17.07 -13.62
CA GLN A 170 -4.76 -18.12 -13.07
C GLN A 170 -4.00 -17.66 -11.82
N TYR A 171 -3.42 -16.46 -11.88
CA TYR A 171 -2.75 -15.85 -10.74
C TYR A 171 -3.68 -15.70 -9.53
N MET A 172 -4.89 -15.18 -9.73
CA MET A 172 -5.88 -15.04 -8.66
C MET A 172 -6.27 -16.40 -8.05
N HIS A 173 -6.38 -17.45 -8.86
CA HIS A 173 -6.72 -18.79 -8.38
C HIS A 173 -5.59 -19.49 -7.64
N GLN A 174 -4.36 -19.38 -8.12
CA GLN A 174 -3.22 -20.13 -7.58
C GLN A 174 -2.43 -19.35 -6.53
N CYS A 175 -2.24 -18.03 -6.73
CA CYS A 175 -1.37 -17.21 -5.90
C CYS A 175 -2.12 -16.54 -4.74
N LEU A 176 -3.37 -16.09 -4.93
CA LEU A 176 -4.10 -15.37 -3.88
C LEU A 176 -4.31 -16.20 -2.60
N PRO A 177 -4.64 -17.51 -2.65
CA PRO A 177 -4.69 -18.35 -1.46
C PRO A 177 -3.34 -18.50 -0.74
N VAL A 178 -2.22 -18.47 -1.48
CA VAL A 178 -0.87 -18.51 -0.89
C VAL A 178 -0.56 -17.19 -0.18
N MET A 179 -0.95 -16.05 -0.78
CA MET A 179 -0.77 -14.72 -0.19
C MET A 179 -1.60 -14.51 1.07
N LEU A 180 -2.85 -14.96 1.07
CA LEU A 180 -3.84 -14.62 2.10
C LEU A 180 -4.14 -15.77 3.05
N GLY A 181 -3.60 -16.97 2.79
CA GLY A 181 -3.85 -18.19 3.53
C GLY A 181 -5.02 -19.01 2.99
N PRO A 182 -4.97 -20.36 3.15
CA PRO A 182 -5.89 -21.29 2.50
C PRO A 182 -7.36 -21.18 2.98
N HIS A 183 -7.58 -20.57 4.13
CA HIS A 183 -8.91 -20.38 4.71
C HIS A 183 -9.42 -18.94 4.57
N TYR A 184 -8.74 -18.14 3.73
CA TYR A 184 -9.19 -16.76 3.52
C TYR A 184 -10.44 -16.73 2.66
N VAL A 185 -11.51 -16.30 3.29
CA VAL A 185 -12.74 -15.89 2.60
C VAL A 185 -12.81 -14.37 2.68
N VAL A 186 -12.87 -13.69 1.54
CA VAL A 186 -13.17 -12.25 1.53
C VAL A 186 -14.58 -12.10 2.10
N PRO A 187 -14.75 -11.46 3.27
CA PRO A 187 -16.08 -11.17 3.75
C PRO A 187 -16.83 -10.36 2.69
N ALA A 188 -18.07 -10.71 2.37
CA ALA A 188 -18.85 -10.02 1.33
C ALA A 188 -18.94 -8.50 1.56
N MET A 189 -18.88 -8.07 2.83
CA MET A 189 -18.84 -6.65 3.22
C MET A 189 -17.50 -5.96 2.95
N LEU A 190 -16.43 -6.72 2.72
CA LEU A 190 -15.08 -6.21 2.48
C LEU A 190 -14.63 -6.42 1.04
N THR A 191 -15.57 -6.65 0.13
CA THR A 191 -15.23 -6.82 -1.29
C THR A 191 -14.78 -5.48 -1.87
N PRO A 192 -13.51 -5.33 -2.26
CA PRO A 192 -13.02 -4.12 -2.89
C PRO A 192 -13.64 -3.93 -4.28
N ILE A 193 -13.66 -2.70 -4.74
CA ILE A 193 -13.98 -2.39 -6.14
C ILE A 193 -12.72 -2.68 -6.96
N TRP A 194 -12.84 -3.61 -7.93
CA TRP A 194 -11.73 -4.01 -8.77
C TRP A 194 -11.71 -3.29 -10.11
N ASN A 195 -10.53 -2.85 -10.53
CA ASN A 195 -10.21 -2.45 -11.89
C ASN A 195 -9.14 -3.40 -12.45
N LEU A 196 -9.59 -4.57 -12.95
CA LEU A 196 -8.68 -5.59 -13.48
C LEU A 196 -7.88 -5.13 -14.71
N PRO A 197 -8.48 -4.36 -15.66
CA PRO A 197 -7.70 -3.75 -16.75
C PRO A 197 -6.52 -2.92 -16.27
N LEU A 198 -6.68 -2.13 -15.20
CA LEU A 198 -5.57 -1.37 -14.61
C LEU A 198 -4.49 -2.29 -14.07
N THR A 199 -4.86 -3.36 -13.39
CA THR A 199 -3.90 -4.35 -12.87
C THR A 199 -3.04 -4.92 -13.99
N ILE A 200 -3.68 -5.38 -15.07
CA ILE A 200 -3.01 -5.96 -16.24
C ILE A 200 -2.08 -4.96 -16.89
N GLU A 201 -2.59 -3.76 -17.15
CA GLU A 201 -1.83 -2.71 -17.87
C GLU A 201 -0.64 -2.22 -17.05
N TRP A 202 -0.81 -2.01 -15.74
CA TRP A 202 0.29 -1.59 -14.88
C TRP A 202 1.40 -2.64 -14.82
N VAL A 203 1.05 -3.93 -14.71
CA VAL A 203 2.03 -5.02 -14.71
C VAL A 203 2.75 -5.08 -16.05
N ARG A 204 2.06 -4.85 -17.16
CA ARG A 204 2.62 -4.85 -18.52
C ARG A 204 3.58 -3.71 -18.76
N GLU A 205 3.21 -2.49 -18.34
CA GLU A 205 3.84 -1.26 -18.80
C GLU A 205 4.85 -0.66 -17.82
N GLU A 206 4.64 -0.85 -16.49
CA GLU A 206 5.49 -0.19 -15.51
C GLU A 206 6.19 -1.15 -14.54
N ALA A 207 5.53 -2.22 -14.10
CA ALA A 207 6.03 -3.04 -13.01
C ALA A 207 7.44 -3.59 -13.23
N SER A 208 7.77 -4.01 -14.48
CA SER A 208 9.07 -4.58 -14.81
C SER A 208 10.22 -3.57 -14.86
N SER A 209 9.93 -2.31 -15.15
CA SER A 209 10.91 -1.23 -15.29
C SER A 209 11.03 -0.35 -14.04
N LEU A 210 10.07 -0.45 -13.11
CA LEU A 210 10.06 0.37 -11.91
C LEU A 210 11.18 -0.02 -10.95
N ASP A 211 12.07 0.93 -10.67
CA ASP A 211 13.10 0.80 -9.64
C ASP A 211 13.21 2.13 -8.86
N LEU A 212 12.96 2.05 -7.56
CA LEU A 212 12.97 3.19 -6.65
C LEU A 212 14.19 3.20 -5.71
N ARG A 213 15.10 2.23 -5.84
CA ARG A 213 16.18 2.03 -4.87
C ARG A 213 17.17 3.18 -4.79
N ASP A 214 17.54 3.74 -5.92
CA ASP A 214 18.58 4.77 -6.00
C ASP A 214 18.20 6.07 -5.25
N GLU A 215 16.92 6.29 -5.00
CA GLU A 215 16.41 7.48 -4.33
C GLU A 215 15.89 7.22 -2.90
N LEU A 216 15.99 5.99 -2.37
CA LEU A 216 15.51 5.68 -1.01
C LEU A 216 16.22 6.50 0.07
N ALA A 217 17.49 6.78 -0.14
CA ALA A 217 18.28 7.61 0.78
C ALA A 217 17.80 9.08 0.91
N ARG A 218 16.91 9.53 0.01
CA ARG A 218 16.30 10.87 0.09
C ARG A 218 15.15 10.93 1.10
N ILE A 219 14.64 9.81 1.54
CA ILE A 219 13.52 9.74 2.50
C ILE A 219 14.05 10.10 3.88
N SER A 220 13.69 11.29 4.37
CA SER A 220 14.14 11.84 5.65
C SER A 220 13.21 11.52 6.82
N ALA A 221 11.97 11.10 6.53
CA ALA A 221 10.98 10.82 7.55
C ALA A 221 11.33 9.58 8.38
N GLU A 222 11.04 9.64 9.68
CA GLU A 222 11.08 8.45 10.54
C GLU A 222 10.16 7.37 9.92
N THR A 223 10.74 6.19 9.63
CA THR A 223 10.05 5.14 8.88
C THR A 223 9.92 3.86 9.69
N LEU A 224 8.68 3.36 9.80
CA LEU A 224 8.38 2.04 10.32
C LEU A 224 8.01 1.10 9.17
N ILE A 225 8.71 -0.02 9.07
CA ILE A 225 8.38 -1.10 8.15
C ILE A 225 7.80 -2.26 8.96
N VAL A 226 6.62 -2.72 8.55
CA VAL A 226 5.91 -3.86 9.14
C VAL A 226 5.84 -4.96 8.08
N ALA A 227 6.45 -6.11 8.33
CA ALA A 227 6.64 -7.11 7.30
C ALA A 227 6.45 -8.54 7.79
N GLY A 228 5.82 -9.37 6.96
CA GLY A 228 5.69 -10.80 7.13
C GLY A 228 6.86 -11.56 6.51
N THR A 229 7.34 -12.62 7.19
CA THR A 229 8.43 -13.43 6.63
C THR A 229 7.98 -14.40 5.55
N ASP A 230 6.68 -14.69 5.47
CA ASP A 230 6.09 -15.65 4.53
C ASP A 230 5.25 -14.98 3.44
N ASP A 231 5.52 -13.69 3.16
CA ASP A 231 4.91 -13.00 2.01
C ASP A 231 5.49 -13.55 0.69
N PRO A 232 4.68 -14.20 -0.16
CA PRO A 232 5.17 -14.68 -1.45
C PRO A 232 5.31 -13.57 -2.48
N GLN A 233 4.49 -12.52 -2.38
CA GLN A 233 4.48 -11.42 -3.33
C GLN A 233 5.66 -10.47 -3.10
N TYR A 234 6.03 -10.26 -1.83
CA TYR A 234 7.14 -9.39 -1.45
C TYR A 234 8.09 -10.12 -0.50
N PRO A 235 8.98 -10.98 -1.06
CA PRO A 235 9.91 -11.78 -0.29
C PRO A 235 10.84 -10.94 0.59
N VAL A 236 11.28 -11.52 1.71
CA VAL A 236 12.16 -10.86 2.70
C VAL A 236 13.30 -10.08 2.06
N ALA A 237 14.05 -10.70 1.14
CA ALA A 237 15.18 -10.05 0.46
C ALA A 237 14.78 -8.80 -0.38
N SER A 238 13.52 -8.70 -0.81
CA SER A 238 13.03 -7.51 -1.52
C SER A 238 12.64 -6.40 -0.55
N ILE A 239 12.14 -6.76 0.63
CA ILE A 239 11.82 -5.82 1.71
C ILE A 239 13.12 -5.28 2.34
N GLU A 240 14.13 -6.12 2.52
CA GLU A 240 15.45 -5.73 3.03
C GLU A 240 16.10 -4.64 2.17
N GLU A 241 15.94 -4.67 0.85
CA GLU A 241 16.40 -3.59 -0.04
C GLU A 241 15.80 -2.21 0.36
N VAL A 242 14.55 -2.20 0.84
CA VAL A 242 13.90 -0.96 1.31
C VAL A 242 14.40 -0.56 2.70
N VAL A 243 14.56 -1.54 3.61
CA VAL A 243 15.06 -1.32 4.97
C VAL A 243 16.46 -0.71 4.93
N GLU A 244 17.35 -1.27 4.12
CA GLU A 244 18.74 -0.82 3.98
C GLU A 244 18.85 0.52 3.24
N GLY A 245 17.91 0.79 2.33
CA GLY A 245 17.94 2.02 1.51
C GLY A 245 17.46 3.27 2.25
N ILE A 246 16.60 3.16 3.27
CA ILE A 246 16.04 4.30 4.00
C ILE A 246 16.83 4.55 5.29
N PRO A 247 17.51 5.71 5.47
CA PRO A 247 18.44 5.96 6.58
C PRO A 247 17.83 5.85 7.99
N HIS A 248 16.54 6.18 8.13
CA HIS A 248 15.82 6.18 9.40
C HIS A 248 14.72 5.13 9.46
N ALA A 249 14.91 4.01 8.77
CA ALA A 249 13.97 2.92 8.79
C ALA A 249 14.21 2.00 10.02
N SER A 250 13.12 1.63 10.65
CA SER A 250 13.04 0.51 11.58
C SER A 250 12.12 -0.56 11.01
N VAL A 251 12.47 -1.84 11.16
CA VAL A 251 11.65 -2.94 10.68
C VAL A 251 11.16 -3.82 11.82
N ARG A 252 9.89 -4.22 11.75
CA ARG A 252 9.31 -5.26 12.57
C ARG A 252 8.90 -6.44 11.70
N TRP A 253 9.61 -7.54 11.86
CA TRP A 253 9.31 -8.81 11.21
C TRP A 253 8.31 -9.61 12.02
N TYR A 254 7.31 -10.18 11.34
CA TYR A 254 6.34 -11.10 11.89
C TYR A 254 6.53 -12.48 11.27
N GLN A 255 7.01 -13.41 12.08
CA GLN A 255 7.33 -14.77 11.62
C GLN A 255 6.07 -15.52 11.18
N GLY A 256 6.11 -16.12 10.00
CA GLY A 256 5.00 -16.86 9.41
C GLY A 256 3.86 -15.99 8.87
N ALA A 257 3.90 -14.68 9.09
CA ALA A 257 2.91 -13.77 8.51
C ALA A 257 3.13 -13.60 7.01
N ARG A 258 2.02 -13.51 6.27
CA ARG A 258 1.97 -13.40 4.81
C ARG A 258 1.73 -11.96 4.37
N HIS A 259 1.24 -11.81 3.14
CA HIS A 259 0.98 -10.52 2.52
C HIS A 259 0.04 -9.60 3.34
N ALA A 260 -0.98 -10.15 3.96
CA ALA A 260 -1.89 -9.42 4.85
C ALA A 260 -1.41 -9.49 6.32
N VAL A 261 -0.20 -8.99 6.60
CA VAL A 261 0.47 -9.11 7.91
C VAL A 261 -0.40 -8.66 9.08
N TYR A 262 -1.22 -7.64 8.91
CA TYR A 262 -2.16 -7.13 9.93
C TYR A 262 -3.26 -8.13 10.32
N ARG A 263 -3.48 -9.18 9.51
CA ARG A 263 -4.42 -10.28 9.79
C ARG A 263 -3.74 -11.45 10.45
N ASP A 264 -2.56 -11.81 9.94
CA ASP A 264 -1.78 -12.94 10.46
C ASP A 264 -1.15 -12.58 11.82
N ALA A 265 -0.85 -11.29 12.04
CA ALA A 265 -0.29 -10.72 13.26
C ALA A 265 -1.04 -9.43 13.67
N PRO A 266 -2.25 -9.54 14.27
CA PRO A 266 -3.08 -8.37 14.62
C PRO A 266 -2.39 -7.36 15.56
N GLU A 267 -1.41 -7.77 16.34
CA GLU A 267 -0.59 -6.87 17.17
C GLU A 267 0.20 -5.85 16.34
N SER A 268 0.43 -6.12 15.06
CA SER A 268 1.03 -5.18 14.12
C SER A 268 0.21 -3.89 13.98
N ILE A 269 -1.11 -3.98 14.08
CA ILE A 269 -2.04 -2.83 14.02
C ILE A 269 -1.75 -1.86 15.18
N ARG A 270 -1.57 -2.40 16.38
CA ARG A 270 -1.24 -1.57 17.56
C ARG A 270 0.10 -0.87 17.40
N MET A 271 1.10 -1.57 16.86
CA MET A 271 2.42 -0.97 16.59
C MET A 271 2.31 0.19 15.59
N VAL A 272 1.56 0.01 14.50
CA VAL A 272 1.30 1.08 13.52
C VAL A 272 0.61 2.27 14.19
N LYS A 273 -0.47 2.02 14.95
CA LYS A 273 -1.18 3.05 15.71
C LYS A 273 -0.23 3.83 16.62
N ASP A 274 0.50 3.12 17.50
CA ASP A 274 1.42 3.74 18.44
C ASP A 274 2.50 4.58 17.75
N PHE A 275 2.96 4.15 16.58
CA PHE A 275 3.96 4.88 15.80
C PHE A 275 3.40 6.16 15.21
N VAL A 276 2.22 6.14 14.58
CA VAL A 276 1.67 7.31 13.87
C VAL A 276 1.01 8.34 14.79
N THR A 277 0.70 7.98 16.05
CA THR A 277 -0.01 8.85 17.00
C THR A 277 0.89 9.48 18.07
N ARG A 278 2.16 9.10 18.13
CA ARG A 278 3.18 9.73 19.03
C ARG A 278 3.68 11.11 18.50
#